data_41eb8bd4f41e0f145b6b9961965be745
#
_entry.id   41eb8bd4f41e0f145b6b9961965be745
#
_cell.length_a   1.000
_cell.length_b   1.000
_cell.length_c   1.000
_cell.angle_alpha   90.00
_cell.angle_beta   90.00
_cell.angle_gamma   90.00
#
_symmetry.space_group_name_H-M   'P 1'
#
loop_
_entity.id
_entity.type
_entity.pdbx_description
1 polymer ?
#
loop_
_entity_poly.entity_id
_entity_poly.type
_entity_poly.pdbx_seq_one_letter_code
_entity_poly.pdbx_strand_id
1 'polypeptide(L)'
;MSDTTAAAPRPRWQALAVLIFGGAVIGLSPILVRLTETGPAAAGFWRLLFACPLLAVLTWQSSGPITRPSRLGLVAGVMFFLDLSFWHYGIKYTSVTNATVLTNLTPVVVTLFAWIFLKQRPRLVFLVAVALAVSGASMMALDKQGGGGLNPPLGDALSLTTALWYALYMLAIGEARKTEGASRLMFWSSAVGVPLTLAVALALGEDLTPATAAGWAACAGLGLMHVAGQGSIAWAMGRLPTATASVVVLVQPVVAGWLGWLLFKEHIGPLQAAGAAVTLSGVVLAQWVSRNRNAPLQGELSRRD
;
A
#
# COMPACT_ATOMS: atom_id res chain seq x y z
N MET A 1 18.16 -38.91 -5.50
CA MET A 1 18.66 -37.94 -4.51
C MET A 1 18.63 -36.61 -5.18
N SER A 2 17.54 -35.90 -5.05
CA SER A 2 17.37 -34.53 -5.61
C SER A 2 17.69 -33.55 -4.50
N ASP A 3 18.85 -32.92 -4.61
CA ASP A 3 19.36 -31.88 -3.72
C ASP A 3 18.50 -30.63 -3.90
N THR A 4 17.45 -30.50 -3.11
CA THR A 4 16.71 -29.25 -2.98
C THR A 4 17.55 -28.30 -2.14
N THR A 5 18.48 -27.59 -2.79
CA THR A 5 19.17 -26.47 -2.19
C THR A 5 18.12 -25.42 -1.76
N ALA A 6 17.73 -25.47 -0.48
CA ALA A 6 16.91 -24.45 0.12
C ALA A 6 17.62 -23.10 -0.07
N ALA A 7 17.05 -22.22 -0.89
CA ALA A 7 17.62 -20.90 -1.15
C ALA A 7 17.81 -20.18 0.20
N ALA A 8 19.03 -19.74 0.47
CA ALA A 8 19.38 -19.04 1.71
C ALA A 8 18.40 -17.87 1.96
N PRO A 9 17.95 -17.63 3.18
CA PRO A 9 17.04 -16.55 3.50
C PRO A 9 17.66 -15.22 3.08
N ARG A 10 17.00 -14.57 2.10
CA ARG A 10 17.49 -13.29 1.57
C ARG A 10 17.59 -12.27 2.68
N PRO A 11 18.68 -11.47 2.71
CA PRO A 11 18.94 -10.54 3.79
C PRO A 11 17.80 -9.49 3.91
N ARG A 12 17.47 -9.08 5.13
CA ARG A 12 16.36 -8.17 5.45
C ARG A 12 16.42 -6.82 4.73
N TRP A 13 17.63 -6.33 4.42
CA TRP A 13 17.80 -5.09 3.69
C TRP A 13 17.23 -5.18 2.27
N GLN A 14 17.25 -6.36 1.63
CA GLN A 14 16.62 -6.56 0.32
C GLN A 14 15.08 -6.46 0.42
N ALA A 15 14.50 -7.01 1.48
CA ALA A 15 13.06 -6.89 1.71
C ALA A 15 12.65 -5.43 1.95
N LEU A 16 13.49 -4.67 2.65
CA LEU A 16 13.28 -3.24 2.86
C LEU A 16 13.40 -2.45 1.55
N ALA A 17 14.44 -2.72 0.74
CA ALA A 17 14.62 -2.06 -0.54
C ALA A 17 13.44 -2.33 -1.50
N VAL A 18 12.98 -3.59 -1.56
CA VAL A 18 11.80 -3.98 -2.34
C VAL A 18 10.52 -3.30 -1.82
N LEU A 19 10.37 -3.15 -0.51
CA LEU A 19 9.23 -2.46 0.09
C LEU A 19 9.23 -0.96 -0.23
N ILE A 20 10.39 -0.30 -0.13
CA ILE A 20 10.56 1.12 -0.50
C ILE A 20 10.27 1.30 -2.00
N PHE A 21 10.82 0.43 -2.85
CA PHE A 21 10.53 0.42 -4.27
C PHE A 21 9.02 0.30 -4.53
N GLY A 22 8.36 -0.68 -3.89
CA GLY A 22 6.93 -0.88 -4.02
C GLY A 22 6.13 0.37 -3.60
N GLY A 23 6.48 0.98 -2.47
CA GLY A 23 5.89 2.23 -2.01
C GLY A 23 6.12 3.38 -2.99
N ALA A 24 7.33 3.52 -3.52
CA ALA A 24 7.66 4.54 -4.52
C ALA A 24 6.84 4.38 -5.81
N VAL A 25 6.72 3.16 -6.31
CA VAL A 25 5.91 2.86 -7.51
C VAL A 25 4.44 3.19 -7.27
N ILE A 26 3.88 2.84 -6.10
CA ILE A 26 2.49 3.20 -5.76
C ILE A 26 2.31 4.73 -5.64
N GLY A 27 3.36 5.47 -5.28
CA GLY A 27 3.34 6.93 -5.29
C GLY A 27 2.98 7.57 -6.65
N LEU A 28 3.08 6.83 -7.76
CA LEU A 28 2.62 7.24 -9.09
C LEU A 28 1.08 7.14 -9.25
N SER A 29 0.40 6.39 -8.36
CA SER A 29 -1.03 6.09 -8.49
C SER A 29 -1.92 7.34 -8.67
N PRO A 30 -1.78 8.41 -7.85
CA PRO A 30 -2.63 9.59 -7.99
C PRO A 30 -2.51 10.27 -9.36
N ILE A 31 -1.31 10.21 -9.95
CA ILE A 31 -1.03 10.79 -11.27
C ILE A 31 -1.74 9.98 -12.35
N LEU A 32 -1.55 8.66 -12.35
CA LEU A 32 -2.16 7.78 -13.34
C LEU A 32 -3.68 7.79 -13.25
N VAL A 33 -4.26 7.80 -12.03
CA VAL A 33 -5.72 7.89 -11.84
C VAL A 33 -6.30 9.16 -12.47
N ARG A 34 -5.61 10.30 -12.36
CA ARG A 34 -6.06 11.55 -13.03
C ARG A 34 -6.05 11.47 -14.55
N LEU A 35 -5.20 10.60 -15.12
CA LEU A 35 -5.03 10.46 -16.56
C LEU A 35 -5.93 9.39 -17.17
N THR A 36 -6.68 8.61 -16.39
CA THR A 36 -7.53 7.52 -16.91
C THR A 36 -8.77 8.01 -17.66
N GLU A 37 -9.21 9.25 -17.45
CA GLU A 37 -10.44 9.80 -18.05
C GLU A 37 -11.71 8.98 -17.70
N THR A 38 -11.66 8.15 -16.65
CA THR A 38 -12.76 7.28 -16.22
C THR A 38 -13.25 7.67 -14.83
N GLY A 39 -14.39 7.10 -14.43
CA GLY A 39 -14.86 7.23 -13.05
C GLY A 39 -13.92 6.55 -12.04
N PRO A 40 -14.03 6.92 -10.74
CA PRO A 40 -13.15 6.40 -9.70
C PRO A 40 -13.13 4.87 -9.57
N ALA A 41 -14.31 4.23 -9.56
CA ALA A 41 -14.39 2.77 -9.48
C ALA A 41 -13.97 2.10 -10.80
N ALA A 42 -14.25 2.73 -11.94
CA ALA A 42 -13.81 2.27 -13.28
C ALA A 42 -12.27 2.27 -13.38
N ALA A 43 -11.58 3.29 -12.88
CA ALA A 43 -10.12 3.30 -12.79
C ALA A 43 -9.58 2.14 -11.94
N GLY A 44 -10.25 1.85 -10.80
CA GLY A 44 -9.96 0.68 -9.97
C GLY A 44 -10.18 -0.64 -10.70
N PHE A 45 -11.27 -0.75 -11.46
CA PHE A 45 -11.58 -1.92 -12.29
C PHE A 45 -10.46 -2.19 -13.31
N TRP A 46 -10.07 -1.21 -14.11
CA TRP A 46 -9.01 -1.37 -15.10
C TRP A 46 -7.64 -1.67 -14.47
N ARG A 47 -7.33 -1.04 -13.35
CA ARG A 47 -6.12 -1.34 -12.57
C ARG A 47 -6.02 -2.81 -12.21
N LEU A 48 -7.09 -3.41 -11.69
CA LEU A 48 -7.11 -4.80 -11.26
C LEU A 48 -7.22 -5.75 -12.45
N LEU A 49 -8.01 -5.42 -13.45
CA LEU A 49 -8.20 -6.24 -14.64
C LEU A 49 -6.90 -6.41 -15.42
N PHE A 50 -6.16 -5.33 -15.69
CA PHE A 50 -4.87 -5.39 -16.38
C PHE A 50 -3.77 -6.05 -15.54
N ALA A 51 -3.88 -6.02 -14.21
CA ALA A 51 -2.94 -6.72 -13.33
C ALA A 51 -3.15 -8.24 -13.37
N CYS A 52 -4.39 -8.74 -13.50
CA CYS A 52 -4.72 -10.15 -13.42
C CYS A 52 -3.90 -11.05 -14.35
N PRO A 53 -3.78 -10.80 -15.68
CA PRO A 53 -3.01 -11.68 -16.57
C PRO A 53 -1.53 -11.71 -16.20
N LEU A 54 -0.94 -10.58 -15.82
CA LEU A 54 0.45 -10.53 -15.40
C LEU A 54 0.68 -11.30 -14.09
N LEU A 55 -0.22 -11.14 -13.12
CA LEU A 55 -0.18 -11.88 -11.85
C LEU A 55 -0.42 -13.37 -12.05
N ALA A 56 -1.25 -13.76 -13.02
CA ALA A 56 -1.45 -15.16 -13.39
C ALA A 56 -0.15 -15.79 -13.91
N VAL A 57 0.53 -15.11 -14.84
CA VAL A 57 1.83 -15.56 -15.38
C VAL A 57 2.87 -15.64 -14.26
N LEU A 58 3.00 -14.62 -13.42
CA LEU A 58 3.93 -14.61 -12.28
C LEU A 58 3.62 -15.73 -11.28
N THR A 59 2.34 -16.03 -11.05
CA THR A 59 1.93 -17.12 -10.17
C THR A 59 2.34 -18.46 -10.75
N TRP A 60 2.06 -18.68 -12.04
CA TRP A 60 2.45 -19.90 -12.73
C TRP A 60 3.97 -20.14 -12.67
N GLN A 61 4.76 -19.10 -12.93
CA GLN A 61 6.22 -19.18 -12.90
C GLN A 61 6.80 -19.42 -11.50
N SER A 62 6.17 -18.87 -10.46
CA SER A 62 6.70 -18.91 -9.08
C SER A 62 6.16 -20.06 -8.23
N SER A 63 4.96 -20.54 -8.52
CA SER A 63 4.21 -21.46 -7.64
C SER A 63 3.49 -22.58 -8.42
N GLY A 64 3.63 -22.61 -9.76
CA GLY A 64 2.93 -23.58 -10.62
C GLY A 64 1.45 -23.19 -10.85
N PRO A 65 0.58 -24.16 -11.16
CA PRO A 65 -0.82 -23.91 -11.52
C PRO A 65 -1.57 -23.08 -10.48
N ILE A 66 -2.45 -22.20 -10.94
CA ILE A 66 -3.29 -21.39 -10.07
C ILE A 66 -4.29 -22.31 -9.38
N THR A 67 -4.10 -22.56 -8.11
CA THR A 67 -5.01 -23.34 -7.28
C THR A 67 -6.12 -22.46 -6.69
N ARG A 68 -7.10 -23.07 -6.02
CA ARG A 68 -8.21 -22.35 -5.37
C ARG A 68 -7.71 -21.26 -4.42
N PRO A 69 -8.45 -20.13 -4.29
CA PRO A 69 -8.10 -19.07 -3.37
C PRO A 69 -8.12 -19.54 -1.91
N SER A 70 -7.21 -19.03 -1.10
CA SER A 70 -7.34 -19.16 0.34
C SER A 70 -8.40 -18.19 0.90
N ARG A 71 -8.91 -18.49 2.08
CA ARG A 71 -9.84 -17.59 2.77
C ARG A 71 -9.22 -16.21 3.00
N LEU A 72 -7.94 -16.16 3.38
CA LEU A 72 -7.22 -14.89 3.58
C LEU A 72 -7.01 -14.14 2.26
N GLY A 73 -6.74 -14.83 1.15
CA GLY A 73 -6.66 -14.22 -0.18
C GLY A 73 -7.99 -13.59 -0.61
N LEU A 74 -9.12 -14.24 -0.33
CA LEU A 74 -10.45 -13.68 -0.59
C LEU A 74 -10.72 -12.46 0.30
N VAL A 75 -10.44 -12.55 1.60
CA VAL A 75 -10.57 -11.42 2.54
C VAL A 75 -9.71 -10.25 2.09
N ALA A 76 -8.45 -10.50 1.73
CA ALA A 76 -7.56 -9.46 1.22
C ALA A 76 -8.14 -8.79 -0.04
N GLY A 77 -8.76 -9.57 -0.95
CA GLY A 77 -9.40 -9.02 -2.14
C GLY A 77 -10.56 -8.08 -1.83
N VAL A 78 -11.43 -8.47 -0.90
CA VAL A 78 -12.54 -7.61 -0.46
C VAL A 78 -12.02 -6.36 0.25
N MET A 79 -11.03 -6.49 1.15
CA MET A 79 -10.45 -5.35 1.86
C MET A 79 -9.77 -4.37 0.90
N PHE A 80 -9.07 -4.89 -0.10
CA PHE A 80 -8.41 -4.05 -1.11
C PHE A 80 -9.42 -3.34 -2.04
N PHE A 81 -10.50 -4.03 -2.42
CA PHE A 81 -11.62 -3.41 -3.13
C PHE A 81 -12.23 -2.24 -2.34
N LEU A 82 -12.50 -2.45 -1.04
CA LEU A 82 -13.02 -1.41 -0.17
C LEU A 82 -12.01 -0.24 -0.03
N ASP A 83 -10.74 -0.55 0.19
CA ASP A 83 -9.65 0.45 0.22
C ASP A 83 -9.65 1.33 -1.02
N LEU A 84 -9.60 0.74 -2.21
CA LEU A 84 -9.60 1.48 -3.48
C LEU A 84 -10.86 2.33 -3.65
N SER A 85 -12.02 1.73 -3.40
CA SER A 85 -13.30 2.42 -3.61
C SER A 85 -13.44 3.62 -2.66
N PHE A 86 -13.22 3.40 -1.36
CA PHE A 86 -13.34 4.46 -0.36
C PHE A 86 -12.31 5.57 -0.58
N TRP A 87 -11.08 5.24 -0.98
CA TRP A 87 -10.05 6.23 -1.28
C TRP A 87 -10.41 7.10 -2.48
N HIS A 88 -10.83 6.48 -3.59
CA HIS A 88 -11.17 7.22 -4.80
C HIS A 88 -12.37 8.15 -4.59
N TYR A 89 -13.41 7.67 -3.89
CA TYR A 89 -14.55 8.53 -3.55
C TYR A 89 -14.23 9.53 -2.45
N GLY A 90 -13.37 9.18 -1.50
CA GLY A 90 -12.86 10.12 -0.50
C GLY A 90 -12.28 11.37 -1.17
N ILE A 91 -11.36 11.20 -2.12
CA ILE A 91 -10.75 12.31 -2.89
C ILE A 91 -11.80 13.12 -3.67
N LYS A 92 -12.88 12.48 -4.15
CA LYS A 92 -13.94 13.15 -4.89
C LYS A 92 -14.79 14.07 -3.99
N TYR A 93 -15.01 13.67 -2.74
CA TYR A 93 -15.94 14.34 -1.83
C TYR A 93 -15.28 15.30 -0.85
N THR A 94 -14.00 15.10 -0.48
CA THR A 94 -13.25 16.06 0.35
C THR A 94 -12.04 16.63 -0.38
N SER A 95 -11.25 17.47 0.27
CA SER A 95 -9.99 17.94 -0.30
C SER A 95 -8.99 16.78 -0.39
N VAL A 96 -8.11 16.82 -1.41
CA VAL A 96 -7.01 15.87 -1.54
C VAL A 96 -6.14 15.85 -0.28
N THR A 97 -5.98 17.02 0.35
CA THR A 97 -5.28 17.21 1.62
C THR A 97 -5.89 16.34 2.72
N ASN A 98 -7.18 16.54 3.02
CA ASN A 98 -7.86 15.78 4.08
C ASN A 98 -7.86 14.27 3.79
N ALA A 99 -8.19 13.88 2.55
CA ALA A 99 -8.15 12.49 2.14
C ALA A 99 -6.77 11.85 2.39
N THR A 100 -5.69 12.55 2.03
CA THR A 100 -4.32 12.07 2.22
C THR A 100 -3.94 11.96 3.70
N VAL A 101 -4.25 12.99 4.51
CA VAL A 101 -3.98 12.98 5.96
C VAL A 101 -4.68 11.80 6.63
N LEU A 102 -5.96 11.61 6.33
CA LEU A 102 -6.76 10.57 6.98
C LEU A 102 -6.33 9.15 6.56
N THR A 103 -6.01 8.95 5.28
CA THR A 103 -5.49 7.65 4.79
C THR A 103 -4.11 7.33 5.38
N ASN A 104 -3.27 8.34 5.63
CA ASN A 104 -1.96 8.16 6.25
C ASN A 104 -2.02 7.70 7.72
N LEU A 105 -3.20 7.59 8.33
CA LEU A 105 -3.40 6.96 9.64
C LEU A 105 -3.32 5.43 9.61
N THR A 106 -3.19 4.79 8.45
CA THR A 106 -3.03 3.33 8.31
C THR A 106 -2.02 2.71 9.29
N PRO A 107 -0.80 3.24 9.50
CA PRO A 107 0.14 2.65 10.46
C PRO A 107 -0.37 2.67 11.91
N VAL A 108 -1.16 3.68 12.27
CA VAL A 108 -1.80 3.76 13.60
C VAL A 108 -2.79 2.62 13.74
N VAL A 109 -3.66 2.43 12.74
CA VAL A 109 -4.66 1.35 12.72
C VAL A 109 -3.99 -0.02 12.76
N VAL A 110 -2.97 -0.28 11.91
CA VAL A 110 -2.20 -1.53 11.91
C VAL A 110 -1.57 -1.80 13.28
N THR A 111 -0.98 -0.77 13.91
CA THR A 111 -0.34 -0.91 15.22
C THR A 111 -1.35 -1.24 16.31
N LEU A 112 -2.51 -0.58 16.32
CA LEU A 112 -3.59 -0.85 17.26
C LEU A 112 -4.14 -2.26 17.09
N PHE A 113 -4.41 -2.70 15.86
CA PHE A 113 -4.86 -4.07 15.60
C PHE A 113 -3.82 -5.12 16.03
N ALA A 114 -2.54 -4.90 15.70
CA ALA A 114 -1.47 -5.81 16.12
C ALA A 114 -1.37 -5.87 17.65
N TRP A 115 -1.60 -4.77 18.35
CA TRP A 115 -1.60 -4.74 19.80
C TRP A 115 -2.83 -5.45 20.40
N ILE A 116 -4.03 -5.09 19.97
CA ILE A 116 -5.29 -5.58 20.57
C ILE A 116 -5.51 -7.06 20.24
N PHE A 117 -5.40 -7.44 18.97
CA PHE A 117 -5.77 -8.78 18.48
C PHE A 117 -4.59 -9.76 18.47
N LEU A 118 -3.39 -9.31 18.10
CA LEU A 118 -2.20 -10.16 18.06
C LEU A 118 -1.38 -10.10 19.36
N LYS A 119 -1.84 -9.31 20.36
CA LYS A 119 -1.17 -9.09 21.65
C LYS A 119 0.30 -8.63 21.52
N GLN A 120 0.65 -8.03 20.41
CA GLN A 120 1.99 -7.52 20.11
C GLN A 120 2.12 -6.09 20.65
N ARG A 121 2.57 -5.94 21.89
CA ARG A 121 2.77 -4.61 22.49
C ARG A 121 3.87 -3.84 21.73
N PRO A 122 3.57 -2.66 21.17
CA PRO A 122 4.57 -1.84 20.50
C PRO A 122 5.53 -1.23 21.53
N ARG A 123 6.82 -1.12 21.18
CA ARG A 123 7.78 -0.37 21.99
C ARG A 123 7.50 1.13 21.86
N LEU A 124 7.78 1.91 22.91
CA LEU A 124 7.58 3.36 22.88
C LEU A 124 8.31 4.02 21.70
N VAL A 125 9.54 3.60 21.42
CA VAL A 125 10.33 4.13 20.28
C VAL A 125 9.65 3.85 18.93
N PHE A 126 8.95 2.72 18.78
CA PHE A 126 8.17 2.43 17.57
C PHE A 126 6.92 3.34 17.47
N LEU A 127 6.26 3.64 18.59
CA LEU A 127 5.16 4.60 18.61
C LEU A 127 5.63 6.02 18.24
N VAL A 128 6.81 6.42 18.69
CA VAL A 128 7.44 7.68 18.26
C VAL A 128 7.71 7.66 16.76
N ALA A 129 8.22 6.56 16.21
CA ALA A 129 8.43 6.42 14.77
C ALA A 129 7.12 6.55 13.96
N VAL A 130 6.04 5.93 14.43
CA VAL A 130 4.70 6.04 13.81
C VAL A 130 4.21 7.50 13.89
N ALA A 131 4.32 8.14 15.07
CA ALA A 131 3.90 9.52 15.25
C ALA A 131 4.67 10.48 14.33
N LEU A 132 6.00 10.33 14.23
CA LEU A 132 6.82 11.13 13.31
C LEU A 132 6.39 10.92 11.85
N ALA A 133 6.26 9.66 11.41
CA ALA A 133 5.92 9.37 10.03
C ALA A 133 4.53 9.90 9.64
N VAL A 134 3.54 9.72 10.51
CA VAL A 134 2.17 10.22 10.29
C VAL A 134 2.13 11.75 10.34
N SER A 135 2.79 12.39 11.31
CA SER A 135 2.85 13.85 11.42
C SER A 135 3.52 14.48 10.19
N GLY A 136 4.64 13.91 9.73
CA GLY A 136 5.34 14.38 8.53
C GLY A 136 4.48 14.25 7.26
N ALA A 137 3.81 13.11 7.06
CA ALA A 137 2.89 12.92 5.95
C ALA A 137 1.70 13.87 6.01
N SER A 138 1.20 14.17 7.21
CA SER A 138 0.14 15.17 7.43
C SER A 138 0.60 16.59 7.10
N MET A 139 1.83 16.97 7.50
CA MET A 139 2.44 18.26 7.13
C MET A 139 2.54 18.42 5.62
N MET A 140 2.95 17.37 4.89
CA MET A 140 3.02 17.40 3.42
C MET A 140 1.64 17.59 2.79
N ALA A 141 0.62 16.96 3.34
CA ALA A 141 -0.73 17.09 2.85
C ALA A 141 -1.31 18.49 3.11
N LEU A 142 -1.05 19.08 4.28
CA LEU A 142 -1.52 20.42 4.66
C LEU A 142 -0.94 21.55 3.80
N ASP A 143 0.23 21.34 3.21
CA ASP A 143 0.85 22.34 2.30
C ASP A 143 0.11 22.46 0.95
N LYS A 144 -0.62 21.42 0.56
CA LYS A 144 -1.45 21.42 -0.65
C LYS A 144 -2.85 21.91 -0.31
N GLN A 145 -3.07 23.20 -0.31
CA GLN A 145 -4.40 23.81 -0.16
C GLN A 145 -5.21 23.58 -1.45
N GLY A 146 -5.87 22.43 -1.52
CA GLY A 146 -6.87 22.15 -2.54
C GLY A 146 -8.26 22.58 -2.08
N GLY A 147 -9.08 23.10 -3.02
CA GLY A 147 -10.45 23.53 -2.71
C GLY A 147 -11.30 22.43 -2.05
N GLY A 148 -12.32 22.85 -1.31
CA GLY A 148 -13.25 21.92 -0.65
C GLY A 148 -13.94 20.99 -1.65
N GLY A 149 -14.11 19.71 -1.27
CA GLY A 149 -14.84 18.75 -2.08
C GLY A 149 -16.35 18.97 -2.07
N LEU A 150 -17.08 18.14 -2.80
CA LEU A 150 -18.53 18.24 -2.96
C LEU A 150 -19.31 17.99 -1.63
N ASN A 151 -18.75 17.19 -0.72
CA ASN A 151 -19.31 16.88 0.58
C ASN A 151 -18.16 16.49 1.54
N PRO A 152 -17.46 17.48 2.14
CA PRO A 152 -16.28 17.23 2.95
C PRO A 152 -16.50 16.23 4.11
N PRO A 153 -17.58 16.30 4.91
CA PRO A 153 -17.80 15.32 5.98
C PRO A 153 -17.88 13.86 5.49
N LEU A 154 -18.55 13.64 4.34
CA LEU A 154 -18.63 12.32 3.73
C LEU A 154 -17.26 11.88 3.21
N GLY A 155 -16.54 12.76 2.53
CA GLY A 155 -15.20 12.48 2.00
C GLY A 155 -14.19 12.17 3.10
N ASP A 156 -14.25 12.89 4.21
CA ASP A 156 -13.40 12.65 5.39
C ASP A 156 -13.72 11.29 6.03
N ALA A 157 -14.99 10.94 6.18
CA ALA A 157 -15.41 9.64 6.70
C ALA A 157 -14.95 8.49 5.78
N LEU A 158 -15.10 8.64 4.46
CA LEU A 158 -14.61 7.65 3.47
C LEU A 158 -13.09 7.49 3.53
N SER A 159 -12.35 8.59 3.62
CA SER A 159 -10.89 8.58 3.69
C SER A 159 -10.36 7.96 4.99
N LEU A 160 -11.03 8.22 6.11
CA LEU A 160 -10.69 7.58 7.38
C LEU A 160 -10.94 6.07 7.33
N THR A 161 -12.06 5.66 6.74
CA THR A 161 -12.35 4.22 6.55
C THR A 161 -11.39 3.55 5.56
N THR A 162 -10.82 4.27 4.59
CA THR A 162 -9.73 3.79 3.75
C THR A 162 -8.53 3.32 4.60
N ALA A 163 -8.12 4.09 5.61
CA ALA A 163 -7.04 3.69 6.50
C ALA A 163 -7.34 2.36 7.23
N LEU A 164 -8.60 2.12 7.59
CA LEU A 164 -9.05 0.85 8.18
C LEU A 164 -8.97 -0.29 7.15
N TRP A 165 -9.52 -0.10 5.95
CA TRP A 165 -9.56 -1.15 4.93
C TRP A 165 -8.16 -1.55 4.47
N TYR A 166 -7.28 -0.56 4.26
CA TYR A 166 -5.89 -0.83 3.90
C TYR A 166 -5.13 -1.52 5.03
N ALA A 167 -5.38 -1.16 6.29
CA ALA A 167 -4.79 -1.85 7.43
C ALA A 167 -5.23 -3.32 7.49
N LEU A 168 -6.52 -3.60 7.32
CA LEU A 168 -7.05 -4.97 7.29
C LEU A 168 -6.50 -5.77 6.11
N TYR A 169 -6.38 -5.14 4.92
CA TYR A 169 -5.71 -5.73 3.78
C TYR A 169 -4.26 -6.12 4.10
N MET A 170 -3.48 -5.19 4.66
CA MET A 170 -2.09 -5.46 5.04
C MET A 170 -1.97 -6.59 6.06
N LEU A 171 -2.84 -6.63 7.06
CA LEU A 171 -2.86 -7.70 8.07
C LEU A 171 -3.20 -9.05 7.43
N ALA A 172 -4.21 -9.10 6.56
CA ALA A 172 -4.59 -10.32 5.84
C ALA A 172 -3.45 -10.82 4.94
N ILE A 173 -2.83 -9.94 4.15
CA ILE A 173 -1.68 -10.29 3.32
C ILE A 173 -0.50 -10.73 4.20
N GLY A 174 -0.18 -10.00 5.26
CA GLY A 174 0.93 -10.34 6.16
C GLY A 174 0.77 -11.74 6.78
N GLU A 175 -0.45 -12.12 7.16
CA GLU A 175 -0.73 -13.45 7.70
C GLU A 175 -0.67 -14.51 6.60
N ALA A 176 -1.32 -14.29 5.47
CA ALA A 176 -1.35 -15.23 4.36
C ALA A 176 0.06 -15.47 3.75
N ARG A 177 0.93 -14.47 3.81
CA ARG A 177 2.32 -14.57 3.34
C ARG A 177 3.19 -15.53 4.14
N LYS A 178 2.72 -16.02 5.27
CA LYS A 178 3.42 -17.08 6.03
C LYS A 178 3.35 -18.43 5.32
N THR A 179 2.33 -18.67 4.53
CA THR A 179 2.05 -19.95 3.87
C THR A 179 1.92 -19.87 2.37
N GLU A 180 1.70 -18.68 1.81
CA GLU A 180 1.40 -18.50 0.39
C GLU A 180 2.37 -17.56 -0.33
N GLY A 181 2.54 -17.78 -1.64
CA GLY A 181 3.31 -16.93 -2.53
C GLY A 181 2.67 -15.55 -2.73
N ALA A 182 3.48 -14.49 -2.86
CA ALA A 182 2.97 -13.13 -3.05
C ALA A 182 2.15 -13.00 -4.33
N SER A 183 2.65 -13.51 -5.45
CA SER A 183 1.99 -13.42 -6.76
C SER A 183 0.61 -14.06 -6.74
N ARG A 184 0.47 -15.22 -6.10
CA ARG A 184 -0.81 -15.93 -5.98
C ARG A 184 -1.82 -15.16 -5.13
N LEU A 185 -1.39 -14.60 -3.98
CA LEU A 185 -2.25 -13.76 -3.15
C LEU A 185 -2.68 -12.50 -3.89
N MET A 186 -1.76 -11.86 -4.60
CA MET A 186 -2.05 -10.68 -5.41
C MET A 186 -3.01 -11.01 -6.57
N PHE A 187 -2.84 -12.16 -7.22
CA PHE A 187 -3.77 -12.61 -8.27
C PHE A 187 -5.19 -12.74 -7.72
N TRP A 188 -5.37 -13.50 -6.63
CA TRP A 188 -6.70 -13.72 -6.09
C TRP A 188 -7.32 -12.47 -5.48
N SER A 189 -6.54 -11.61 -4.82
CA SER A 189 -7.07 -10.34 -4.33
C SER A 189 -7.51 -9.41 -5.47
N SER A 190 -6.78 -9.40 -6.59
CA SER A 190 -7.18 -8.64 -7.78
C SER A 190 -8.40 -9.25 -8.46
N ALA A 191 -8.44 -10.58 -8.64
CA ALA A 191 -9.55 -11.29 -9.27
C ALA A 191 -10.88 -11.12 -8.52
N VAL A 192 -10.83 -11.04 -7.19
CA VAL A 192 -12.00 -10.68 -6.35
C VAL A 192 -12.38 -9.21 -6.52
N GLY A 193 -11.41 -8.32 -6.58
CA GLY A 193 -11.66 -6.89 -6.70
C GLY A 193 -12.26 -6.48 -8.05
N VAL A 194 -11.91 -7.17 -9.16
CA VAL A 194 -12.40 -6.85 -10.51
C VAL A 194 -13.93 -6.79 -10.59
N PRO A 195 -14.69 -7.85 -10.26
CA PRO A 195 -16.15 -7.79 -10.36
C PRO A 195 -16.77 -6.80 -9.36
N LEU A 196 -16.17 -6.60 -8.20
CA LEU A 196 -16.68 -5.69 -7.18
C LEU A 196 -16.53 -4.23 -7.59
N THR A 197 -15.36 -3.84 -8.13
CA THR A 197 -15.15 -2.48 -8.66
C THR A 197 -16.01 -2.21 -9.88
N LEU A 198 -16.19 -3.20 -10.78
CA LEU A 198 -17.09 -3.08 -11.93
C LEU A 198 -18.54 -2.90 -11.47
N ALA A 199 -19.00 -3.66 -10.49
CA ALA A 199 -20.34 -3.54 -9.96
C ALA A 199 -20.62 -2.14 -9.39
N VAL A 200 -19.66 -1.55 -8.68
CA VAL A 200 -19.78 -0.17 -8.18
C VAL A 200 -19.79 0.83 -9.32
N ALA A 201 -18.90 0.70 -10.30
CA ALA A 201 -18.85 1.61 -11.44
C ALA A 201 -20.18 1.62 -12.24
N LEU A 202 -20.74 0.43 -12.48
CA LEU A 202 -22.04 0.28 -13.16
C LEU A 202 -23.20 0.83 -12.31
N ALA A 203 -23.22 0.52 -11.00
CA ALA A 203 -24.28 0.98 -10.10
C ALA A 203 -24.32 2.51 -9.95
N LEU A 204 -23.18 3.17 -10.09
CA LEU A 204 -23.06 4.63 -9.99
C LEU A 204 -23.06 5.34 -11.36
N GLY A 205 -23.21 4.58 -12.46
CA GLY A 205 -23.28 5.14 -13.81
C GLY A 205 -21.98 5.83 -14.23
N GLU A 206 -20.81 5.29 -13.82
CA GLU A 206 -19.52 5.88 -14.18
C GLU A 206 -19.15 5.62 -15.63
N ASP A 207 -18.40 6.57 -16.23
CA ASP A 207 -17.74 6.35 -17.52
C ASP A 207 -16.69 5.24 -17.36
N LEU A 208 -16.95 4.10 -18.01
CA LEU A 208 -16.10 2.92 -17.90
C LEU A 208 -14.88 2.99 -18.81
N THR A 209 -15.01 3.62 -19.99
CA THR A 209 -13.98 3.57 -21.02
C THR A 209 -13.28 4.90 -21.18
N PRO A 210 -11.93 4.92 -21.20
CA PRO A 210 -11.20 6.12 -21.58
C PRO A 210 -11.55 6.59 -22.98
N ALA A 211 -11.62 7.92 -23.16
CA ALA A 211 -11.90 8.53 -24.47
C ALA A 211 -10.67 8.53 -25.39
N THR A 212 -9.47 8.55 -24.83
CA THR A 212 -8.22 8.70 -25.57
C THR A 212 -7.27 7.51 -25.40
N ALA A 213 -6.32 7.37 -26.33
CA ALA A 213 -5.22 6.38 -26.20
C ALA A 213 -4.36 6.66 -24.96
N ALA A 214 -4.23 7.92 -24.54
CA ALA A 214 -3.49 8.29 -23.32
C ALA A 214 -4.23 7.79 -22.07
N GLY A 215 -5.55 7.89 -22.01
CA GLY A 215 -6.36 7.32 -20.93
C GLY A 215 -6.21 5.80 -20.84
N TRP A 216 -6.21 5.09 -21.97
CA TRP A 216 -5.96 3.64 -22.01
C TRP A 216 -4.53 3.29 -21.54
N ALA A 217 -3.53 4.06 -21.94
CA ALA A 217 -2.16 3.88 -21.46
C ALA A 217 -2.06 4.11 -19.95
N ALA A 218 -2.80 5.08 -19.40
CA ALA A 218 -2.87 5.31 -17.96
C ALA A 218 -3.51 4.12 -17.22
N CYS A 219 -4.60 3.56 -17.75
CA CYS A 219 -5.23 2.35 -17.20
C CYS A 219 -4.27 1.14 -17.20
N ALA A 220 -3.56 0.91 -18.32
CA ALA A 220 -2.55 -0.13 -18.40
C ALA A 220 -1.39 0.12 -17.43
N GLY A 221 -0.94 1.38 -17.33
CA GLY A 221 0.06 1.83 -16.36
C GLY A 221 -0.35 1.56 -14.91
N LEU A 222 -1.62 1.78 -14.56
CA LEU A 222 -2.17 1.41 -13.25
C LEU A 222 -2.08 -0.08 -12.98
N GLY A 223 -2.37 -0.92 -13.97
CA GLY A 223 -2.22 -2.38 -13.87
C GLY A 223 -0.77 -2.81 -13.63
N LEU A 224 0.18 -2.28 -14.41
CA LEU A 224 1.61 -2.53 -14.25
C LEU A 224 2.12 -2.06 -12.87
N MET A 225 1.71 -0.87 -12.47
CA MET A 225 2.03 -0.30 -11.16
C MET A 225 1.47 -1.17 -10.02
N HIS A 226 0.27 -1.72 -10.18
CA HIS A 226 -0.31 -2.63 -9.19
C HIS A 226 0.54 -3.89 -9.03
N VAL A 227 0.97 -4.51 -10.13
CA VAL A 227 1.84 -5.70 -10.10
C VAL A 227 3.20 -5.37 -9.48
N ALA A 228 3.87 -4.32 -9.95
CA ALA A 228 5.20 -3.95 -9.50
C ALA A 228 5.17 -3.39 -8.08
N GLY A 229 4.26 -2.48 -7.78
CA GLY A 229 4.18 -1.78 -6.49
C GLY A 229 3.57 -2.65 -5.39
N GLN A 230 2.29 -2.99 -5.52
CA GLN A 230 1.61 -3.81 -4.50
C GLN A 230 2.18 -5.22 -4.41
N GLY A 231 2.60 -5.80 -5.54
CA GLY A 231 3.28 -7.10 -5.56
C GLY A 231 4.59 -7.06 -4.76
N SER A 232 5.38 -5.99 -4.88
CA SER A 232 6.61 -5.77 -4.10
C SER A 232 6.31 -5.62 -2.61
N ILE A 233 5.28 -4.85 -2.25
CA ILE A 233 4.84 -4.70 -0.87
C ILE A 233 4.41 -6.06 -0.29
N ALA A 234 3.55 -6.81 -1.00
CA ALA A 234 3.10 -8.14 -0.58
C ALA A 234 4.27 -9.13 -0.45
N TRP A 235 5.25 -9.08 -1.36
CA TRP A 235 6.45 -9.90 -1.27
C TRP A 235 7.29 -9.57 -0.03
N ALA A 236 7.49 -8.28 0.27
CA ALA A 236 8.25 -7.83 1.42
C ALA A 236 7.56 -8.17 2.76
N MET A 237 6.22 -8.14 2.79
CA MET A 237 5.43 -8.50 3.99
C MET A 237 5.57 -9.96 4.40
N GLY A 238 6.03 -10.84 3.52
CA GLY A 238 6.42 -12.20 3.91
C GLY A 238 7.76 -12.27 4.66
N ARG A 239 8.46 -11.13 4.84
CA ARG A 239 9.82 -11.05 5.44
C ARG A 239 9.95 -9.96 6.49
N LEU A 240 9.03 -9.02 6.52
CA LEU A 240 9.01 -7.89 7.44
C LEU A 240 7.70 -7.88 8.25
N PRO A 241 7.72 -7.42 9.50
CA PRO A 241 6.50 -7.24 10.28
C PRO A 241 5.52 -6.27 9.59
N THR A 242 4.23 -6.60 9.58
CA THR A 242 3.19 -5.80 8.94
C THR A 242 3.17 -4.35 9.47
N ALA A 243 3.33 -4.17 10.79
CA ALA A 243 3.40 -2.85 11.40
C ALA A 243 4.58 -2.03 10.85
N THR A 244 5.75 -2.65 10.63
CA THR A 244 6.90 -1.98 10.01
C THR A 244 6.63 -1.65 8.54
N ALA A 245 6.02 -2.58 7.81
CA ALA A 245 5.68 -2.36 6.41
C ALA A 245 4.70 -1.19 6.24
N SER A 246 3.68 -1.06 7.11
CA SER A 246 2.72 0.04 7.05
C SER A 246 3.35 1.42 7.25
N VAL A 247 4.38 1.53 8.11
CA VAL A 247 5.12 2.81 8.28
C VAL A 247 5.99 3.11 7.07
N VAL A 248 6.67 2.10 6.50
CA VAL A 248 7.54 2.30 5.32
C VAL A 248 6.74 2.72 4.09
N VAL A 249 5.52 2.23 3.96
CA VAL A 249 4.62 2.61 2.86
C VAL A 249 4.32 4.13 2.85
N LEU A 250 4.49 4.84 3.97
CA LEU A 250 4.39 6.31 4.01
C LEU A 250 5.48 7.05 3.19
N VAL A 251 6.39 6.33 2.54
CA VAL A 251 7.23 6.89 1.47
C VAL A 251 6.40 7.33 0.24
N GLN A 252 5.21 6.77 0.06
CA GLN A 252 4.32 7.08 -1.08
C GLN A 252 4.02 8.58 -1.23
N PRO A 253 3.54 9.32 -0.19
CA PRO A 253 3.28 10.75 -0.32
C PRO A 253 4.55 11.56 -0.61
N VAL A 254 5.72 11.12 -0.13
CA VAL A 254 7.01 11.78 -0.42
C VAL A 254 7.31 11.65 -1.92
N VAL A 255 7.19 10.45 -2.47
CA VAL A 255 7.40 10.21 -3.90
C VAL A 255 6.35 10.93 -4.75
N ALA A 256 5.07 10.89 -4.35
CA ALA A 256 4.01 11.60 -5.06
C ALA A 256 4.26 13.12 -5.09
N GLY A 257 4.71 13.71 -3.99
CA GLY A 257 5.09 15.12 -3.93
C GLY A 257 6.28 15.46 -4.83
N TRP A 258 7.32 14.65 -4.81
CA TRP A 258 8.49 14.82 -5.66
C TRP A 258 8.14 14.69 -7.16
N LEU A 259 7.31 13.73 -7.52
CA LEU A 259 6.85 13.55 -8.90
C LEU A 259 5.93 14.67 -9.36
N GLY A 260 5.09 15.21 -8.48
CA GLY A 260 4.29 16.39 -8.74
C GLY A 260 5.15 17.59 -9.09
N TRP A 261 6.26 17.81 -8.34
CA TRP A 261 7.24 18.83 -8.65
C TRP A 261 7.93 18.59 -10.00
N LEU A 262 8.39 17.36 -10.26
CA LEU A 262 9.17 17.04 -11.46
C LEU A 262 8.30 17.10 -12.74
N LEU A 263 7.09 16.53 -12.71
CA LEU A 263 6.23 16.33 -13.89
C LEU A 263 5.30 17.51 -14.15
N PHE A 264 4.77 18.10 -13.09
CA PHE A 264 3.79 19.19 -13.19
C PHE A 264 4.35 20.55 -12.78
N LYS A 265 5.68 20.61 -12.44
CA LYS A 265 6.33 21.81 -11.94
C LYS A 265 5.61 22.42 -10.72
N GLU A 266 4.97 21.56 -9.92
CA GLU A 266 4.32 21.98 -8.68
C GLU A 266 5.40 22.51 -7.72
N HIS A 267 5.11 23.60 -7.03
CA HIS A 267 6.06 24.18 -6.08
C HIS A 267 6.12 23.31 -4.81
N ILE A 268 7.32 22.91 -4.39
CA ILE A 268 7.51 22.24 -3.09
C ILE A 268 7.66 23.35 -2.04
N GLY A 269 6.61 23.53 -1.24
CA GLY A 269 6.64 24.48 -0.16
C GLY A 269 7.56 24.05 1.00
N PRO A 270 7.97 25.00 1.87
CA PRO A 270 8.81 24.67 3.03
C PRO A 270 8.17 23.65 3.97
N LEU A 271 6.85 23.69 4.16
CA LEU A 271 6.11 22.76 5.01
C LEU A 271 6.09 21.36 4.39
N GLN A 272 5.97 21.26 3.06
CA GLN A 272 6.03 19.98 2.34
C GLN A 272 7.41 19.36 2.44
N ALA A 273 8.49 20.15 2.27
CA ALA A 273 9.87 19.69 2.40
C ALA A 273 10.18 19.22 3.84
N ALA A 274 9.77 20.00 4.85
CA ALA A 274 9.92 19.63 6.25
C ALA A 274 9.12 18.36 6.57
N GLY A 275 7.87 18.26 6.10
CA GLY A 275 7.04 17.07 6.26
C GLY A 275 7.67 15.82 5.65
N ALA A 276 8.26 15.93 4.45
CA ALA A 276 8.99 14.83 3.82
C ALA A 276 10.17 14.36 4.68
N ALA A 277 10.97 15.28 5.20
CA ALA A 277 12.10 14.95 6.08
C ALA A 277 11.65 14.27 7.38
N VAL A 278 10.58 14.76 8.01
CA VAL A 278 9.99 14.16 9.22
C VAL A 278 9.42 12.76 8.92
N THR A 279 8.71 12.58 7.80
CA THR A 279 8.20 11.26 7.37
C THR A 279 9.35 10.26 7.21
N LEU A 280 10.38 10.62 6.46
CA LEU A 280 11.52 9.75 6.22
C LEU A 280 12.28 9.41 7.52
N SER A 281 12.41 10.38 8.44
CA SER A 281 13.00 10.13 9.77
C SER A 281 12.19 9.11 10.56
N GLY A 282 10.86 9.19 10.55
CA GLY A 282 9.97 8.20 11.15
C GLY A 282 10.13 6.81 10.52
N VAL A 283 10.22 6.74 9.18
CA VAL A 283 10.45 5.48 8.45
C VAL A 283 11.78 4.85 8.84
N VAL A 284 12.86 5.63 8.88
CA VAL A 284 14.20 5.15 9.29
C VAL A 284 14.19 4.65 10.74
N LEU A 285 13.57 5.40 11.65
CA LEU A 285 13.45 5.01 13.06
C LEU A 285 12.66 3.71 13.23
N ALA A 286 11.53 3.55 12.51
CA ALA A 286 10.75 2.31 12.54
C ALA A 286 11.56 1.10 12.08
N GLN A 287 12.38 1.27 11.03
CA GLN A 287 13.28 0.23 10.53
C GLN A 287 14.37 -0.12 11.54
N TRP A 288 14.97 0.88 12.16
CA TRP A 288 16.02 0.66 13.18
C TRP A 288 15.49 -0.14 14.36
N VAL A 289 14.33 0.22 14.90
CA VAL A 289 13.68 -0.49 16.00
C VAL A 289 13.32 -1.93 15.63
N SER A 290 12.82 -2.12 14.40
CA SER A 290 12.46 -3.43 13.88
C SER A 290 13.68 -4.34 13.68
N ARG A 291 14.82 -3.78 13.29
CA ARG A 291 16.09 -4.47 13.11
C ARG A 291 16.64 -5.00 14.45
N ASN A 292 16.61 -4.17 15.48
CA ASN A 292 17.13 -4.52 16.81
C ASN A 292 16.28 -5.58 17.55
N ARG A 293 15.02 -5.78 17.16
CA ARG A 293 14.14 -6.81 17.75
C ARG A 293 14.56 -8.24 17.39
N ASN A 294 15.35 -8.41 16.35
CA ASN A 294 15.70 -9.71 15.77
C ASN A 294 17.21 -9.94 15.68
N ALA A 295 18.02 -9.14 16.35
CA ALA A 295 19.39 -9.53 16.64
C ALA A 295 19.30 -10.78 17.53
N PRO A 296 19.84 -11.96 17.14
CA PRO A 296 19.88 -13.10 18.01
C PRO A 296 20.60 -12.68 19.29
N LEU A 297 20.16 -13.21 20.42
CA LEU A 297 20.93 -13.20 21.67
C LEU A 297 22.18 -14.10 21.49
N GLN A 298 23.09 -13.66 20.61
CA GLN A 298 24.37 -14.34 20.36
C GLN A 298 25.28 -14.36 21.59
N GLY A 299 24.90 -13.65 22.66
CA GLY A 299 25.64 -13.63 23.91
C GLY A 299 25.28 -14.75 24.91
N GLU A 300 24.17 -15.48 24.73
CA GLU A 300 23.77 -16.52 25.68
C GLU A 300 24.23 -17.93 25.29
N LEU A 301 24.54 -18.18 24.02
CA LEU A 301 25.07 -19.48 23.57
C LEU A 301 26.56 -19.65 23.87
N SER A 302 27.32 -18.57 23.99
CA SER A 302 28.76 -18.61 24.35
C SER A 302 29.03 -18.76 25.84
N ARG A 303 28.01 -18.84 26.70
CA ARG A 303 28.16 -19.03 28.15
C ARG A 303 27.70 -20.41 28.62
N ARG A 304 27.41 -21.33 27.72
CA ARG A 304 27.02 -22.72 28.06
C ARG A 304 28.01 -23.78 27.59
N ASP A 305 29.18 -23.39 27.09
CA ASP A 305 30.32 -24.27 26.82
C ASP A 305 31.41 -24.09 27.89
#